data_5da6c3cb9cb8f83bcd3326a7802e687c
#
_entry.id   5da6c3cb9cb8f83bcd3326a7802e687c
#
_cell.length_a   1.000
_cell.length_b   1.000
_cell.length_c   1.000
_cell.angle_alpha   90.00
_cell.angle_beta   90.00
_cell.angle_gamma   90.00
#
_symmetry.space_group_name_H-M   'P 1'
#
loop_
_entity.id
_entity.type
_entity.pdbx_description
1 polymer ?
#
loop_
_entity_poly.entity_id
_entity_poly.type
_entity_poly.pdbx_seq_one_letter_code
_entity_poly.pdbx_strand_id
1 'polypeptide(L)'
;MKSLCLALFVAAMLAPVQATLVTKTISYRQGDTELRGYLAYDDSVTSDKKAPGVLVFPEWWGVSDFVKGRAEALAKLGYVAFAADMYGDGVSTTDHNKAKELMTAVVGKPTMGERVQAAYDQLTKTGLVDDSKVAAIGFCFGGACSQLLAYSGAPLKGIVSFHGALIPASADAAKKNQAKFLILQGALDPLVPEAARMAFLKSMDEGKFDYQFVSYSGAVHAFMNPGADKARADGLDGVGYNPEAAARAWEQMQIFFKEIFG
;
A
#
# COMPACT_ATOMS: atom_id res chain seq x y z
N MET A 1 47.11 -8.63 -56.81
CA MET A 1 47.05 -8.87 -55.37
C MET A 1 46.09 -7.81 -54.77
N LYS A 2 44.86 -8.20 -54.44
CA LYS A 2 43.84 -7.30 -53.83
C LYS A 2 43.79 -7.63 -52.36
N SER A 3 44.27 -6.71 -51.49
CA SER A 3 44.17 -6.82 -50.04
C SER A 3 42.74 -6.56 -49.59
N LEU A 4 42.13 -7.53 -48.96
CA LEU A 4 40.81 -7.45 -48.35
C LEU A 4 41.00 -6.99 -46.88
N CYS A 5 40.70 -5.72 -46.55
CA CYS A 5 40.66 -5.23 -45.19
C CYS A 5 39.37 -5.69 -44.54
N LEU A 6 39.48 -6.63 -43.59
CA LEU A 6 38.39 -7.08 -42.76
C LEU A 6 38.22 -6.11 -41.56
N ALA A 7 37.20 -5.27 -41.60
CA ALA A 7 36.84 -4.40 -40.47
C ALA A 7 36.09 -5.23 -39.39
N LEU A 8 36.75 -5.47 -38.27
CA LEU A 8 36.08 -6.03 -37.08
C LEU A 8 35.21 -4.94 -36.44
N PHE A 9 33.88 -5.10 -36.57
CA PHE A 9 32.94 -4.36 -35.74
C PHE A 9 32.88 -5.00 -34.36
N VAL A 10 33.49 -4.37 -33.35
CA VAL A 10 33.30 -4.72 -31.94
C VAL A 10 31.99 -4.05 -31.48
N ALA A 11 30.91 -4.81 -31.46
CA ALA A 11 29.68 -4.37 -30.80
C ALA A 11 29.94 -4.36 -29.29
N ALA A 12 30.10 -3.18 -28.70
CA ALA A 12 30.11 -3.01 -27.25
C ALA A 12 28.70 -3.38 -26.74
N MET A 13 28.56 -4.54 -26.12
CA MET A 13 27.38 -4.88 -25.34
C MET A 13 27.34 -3.95 -24.12
N LEU A 14 26.53 -2.92 -24.18
CA LEU A 14 26.17 -2.14 -22.98
C LEU A 14 25.45 -3.10 -22.03
N ALA A 15 26.12 -3.46 -20.93
CA ALA A 15 25.48 -4.18 -19.84
C ALA A 15 24.25 -3.34 -19.37
N PRO A 16 23.09 -3.96 -19.13
CA PRO A 16 21.96 -3.23 -18.61
C PRO A 16 22.37 -2.57 -17.28
N VAL A 17 22.22 -1.26 -17.19
CA VAL A 17 22.40 -0.53 -15.93
C VAL A 17 21.37 -1.10 -14.96
N GLN A 18 21.85 -1.82 -13.98
CA GLN A 18 20.98 -2.38 -12.95
C GLN A 18 20.46 -1.21 -12.10
N ALA A 19 19.18 -1.01 -12.14
CA ALA A 19 18.51 0.03 -11.40
C ALA A 19 18.75 -0.09 -9.88
N THR A 20 19.07 1.02 -9.24
CA THR A 20 19.45 1.07 -7.82
C THR A 20 18.28 1.56 -6.98
N LEU A 21 17.93 0.80 -5.95
CA LEU A 21 16.90 1.19 -4.99
C LEU A 21 17.35 2.43 -4.21
N VAL A 22 16.56 3.49 -4.28
CA VAL A 22 16.72 4.71 -3.48
C VAL A 22 15.67 4.72 -2.38
N THR A 23 16.11 4.94 -1.14
CA THR A 23 15.22 5.05 0.02
C THR A 23 15.51 6.31 0.82
N LYS A 24 14.45 6.97 1.33
CA LYS A 24 14.56 8.19 2.12
C LYS A 24 13.47 8.25 3.19
N THR A 25 13.82 8.67 4.38
CA THR A 25 12.82 9.15 5.35
C THR A 25 12.44 10.58 4.99
N ILE A 26 11.16 10.86 4.86
CA ILE A 26 10.62 12.17 4.47
C ILE A 26 9.77 12.70 5.63
N SER A 27 10.14 13.87 6.16
CA SER A 27 9.30 14.62 7.10
C SER A 27 8.23 15.39 6.33
N TYR A 28 6.99 15.32 6.84
CA TYR A 28 5.84 16.07 6.34
C TYR A 28 4.92 16.41 7.53
N ARG A 29 3.81 17.08 7.31
CA ARG A 29 3.00 17.57 8.44
C ARG A 29 1.50 17.31 8.21
N GLN A 30 0.82 17.06 9.33
CA GLN A 30 -0.64 17.19 9.44
C GLN A 30 -0.92 18.16 10.59
N GLY A 31 -1.36 19.37 10.27
CA GLY A 31 -1.45 20.45 11.24
C GLY A 31 -0.09 20.70 11.93
N ASP A 32 -0.10 20.67 13.26
CA ASP A 32 1.11 20.84 14.07
C ASP A 32 1.90 19.54 14.29
N THR A 33 1.35 18.39 13.86
CA THR A 33 2.02 17.09 14.03
C THR A 33 3.04 16.87 12.92
N GLU A 34 4.30 16.62 13.29
CA GLU A 34 5.30 16.12 12.37
C GLU A 34 5.06 14.63 12.09
N LEU A 35 5.10 14.24 10.83
CA LEU A 35 4.98 12.88 10.34
C LEU A 35 6.27 12.50 9.61
N ARG A 36 6.71 11.24 9.71
CA ARG A 36 7.92 10.75 9.04
C ARG A 36 7.62 9.48 8.28
N GLY A 37 7.37 9.64 6.98
CA GLY A 37 7.13 8.53 6.07
C GLY A 37 8.43 8.00 5.44
N TYR A 38 8.32 6.87 4.76
CA TYR A 38 9.43 6.21 4.09
C TYR A 38 9.16 6.13 2.59
N LEU A 39 9.99 6.85 1.82
CA LEU A 39 9.95 6.88 0.35
C LEU A 39 10.92 5.85 -0.21
N ALA A 40 10.47 5.06 -1.19
CA ALA A 40 11.28 4.11 -1.94
C ALA A 40 10.98 4.22 -3.44
N TYR A 41 12.01 4.26 -4.28
CA TYR A 41 11.89 4.30 -5.73
C TYR A 41 13.18 3.81 -6.40
N ASP A 42 13.13 3.56 -7.68
CA ASP A 42 14.25 3.20 -8.52
C ASP A 42 14.97 4.45 -9.02
N ASP A 43 16.32 4.49 -9.02
CA ASP A 43 17.11 5.66 -9.43
C ASP A 43 16.94 6.06 -10.89
N SER A 44 16.33 5.22 -11.72
CA SER A 44 15.90 5.58 -13.08
C SER A 44 14.69 6.51 -13.13
N VAL A 45 13.98 6.67 -12.01
CA VAL A 45 12.85 7.60 -11.87
C VAL A 45 13.38 8.99 -11.53
N THR A 46 12.98 9.97 -12.31
CA THR A 46 13.38 11.37 -12.17
C THR A 46 12.18 12.30 -12.37
N SER A 47 12.35 13.61 -12.15
CA SER A 47 11.30 14.59 -12.45
C SER A 47 10.89 14.62 -13.92
N ASP A 48 11.80 14.26 -14.82
CA ASP A 48 11.54 14.20 -16.27
C ASP A 48 11.02 12.83 -16.73
N LYS A 49 11.26 11.78 -15.93
CA LYS A 49 10.83 10.41 -16.16
C LYS A 49 10.07 9.91 -14.93
N LYS A 50 8.86 10.41 -14.77
CA LYS A 50 7.98 10.07 -13.66
C LYS A 50 7.47 8.63 -13.74
N ALA A 51 7.13 8.05 -12.59
CA ALA A 51 6.54 6.73 -12.48
C ALA A 51 5.19 6.77 -11.75
N PRO A 52 4.34 5.73 -11.83
CA PRO A 52 3.14 5.64 -11.02
C PRO A 52 3.47 5.67 -9.53
N GLY A 53 2.64 6.38 -8.74
CA GLY A 53 2.79 6.51 -7.29
C GLY A 53 1.94 5.52 -6.52
N VAL A 54 2.50 4.93 -5.46
CA VAL A 54 1.77 4.03 -4.58
C VAL A 54 1.96 4.43 -3.12
N LEU A 55 0.87 4.81 -2.47
CA LEU A 55 0.83 4.97 -1.01
C LEU A 55 0.79 3.59 -0.35
N VAL A 56 1.53 3.41 0.74
CA VAL A 56 1.56 2.19 1.53
C VAL A 56 1.16 2.52 2.97
N PHE A 57 -0.06 2.17 3.35
CA PHE A 57 -0.55 2.38 4.70
C PHE A 57 -0.22 1.18 5.59
N PRO A 58 0.39 1.44 6.76
CA PRO A 58 0.90 0.40 7.64
C PRO A 58 -0.21 -0.37 8.37
N GLU A 59 0.16 -1.54 8.90
CA GLU A 59 -0.57 -2.15 10.00
C GLU A 59 -0.54 -1.22 11.24
N TRP A 60 -1.21 -1.57 12.30
CA TRP A 60 -1.21 -0.83 13.57
C TRP A 60 0.17 -0.67 14.24
N TRP A 61 1.19 -1.34 13.71
CA TRP A 61 2.57 -1.26 14.20
C TRP A 61 3.30 0.04 13.81
N GLY A 62 2.71 0.89 12.96
CA GLY A 62 3.36 2.08 12.41
C GLY A 62 4.32 1.76 11.26
N VAL A 63 5.29 2.65 11.00
CA VAL A 63 6.24 2.53 9.88
C VAL A 63 7.32 1.48 10.19
N SER A 64 6.89 0.22 10.32
CA SER A 64 7.71 -0.95 10.64
C SER A 64 8.56 -1.40 9.46
N ASP A 65 9.53 -2.31 9.71
CA ASP A 65 10.35 -2.89 8.64
C ASP A 65 9.52 -3.68 7.63
N PHE A 66 8.39 -4.27 8.05
CA PHE A 66 7.46 -4.92 7.13
C PHE A 66 6.93 -3.93 6.08
N VAL A 67 6.40 -2.79 6.50
CA VAL A 67 5.82 -1.82 5.57
C VAL A 67 6.88 -1.12 4.72
N LYS A 68 8.08 -0.86 5.28
CA LYS A 68 9.23 -0.38 4.50
C LYS A 68 9.62 -1.37 3.41
N GLY A 69 9.75 -2.66 3.76
CA GLY A 69 10.04 -3.72 2.78
C GLY A 69 8.97 -3.85 1.69
N ARG A 70 7.69 -3.55 1.98
CA ARG A 70 6.63 -3.50 0.96
C ARG A 70 6.80 -2.30 0.02
N ALA A 71 7.18 -1.14 0.54
CA ALA A 71 7.51 0.02 -0.29
C ALA A 71 8.72 -0.25 -1.20
N GLU A 72 9.76 -0.90 -0.67
CA GLU A 72 10.93 -1.30 -1.47
C GLU A 72 10.58 -2.35 -2.55
N ALA A 73 9.69 -3.30 -2.23
CA ALA A 73 9.23 -4.28 -3.20
C ALA A 73 8.44 -3.61 -4.35
N LEU A 74 7.65 -2.58 -4.07
CA LEU A 74 6.98 -1.78 -5.08
C LEU A 74 7.96 -0.95 -5.92
N ALA A 75 8.98 -0.38 -5.29
CA ALA A 75 10.04 0.35 -6.00
C ALA A 75 10.76 -0.54 -7.02
N LYS A 76 11.05 -1.80 -6.67
CA LYS A 76 11.64 -2.81 -7.58
C LYS A 76 10.70 -3.19 -8.74
N LEU A 77 9.40 -2.95 -8.61
CA LEU A 77 8.41 -3.11 -9.67
C LEU A 77 8.24 -1.85 -10.54
N GLY A 78 9.01 -0.79 -10.26
CA GLY A 78 9.01 0.45 -11.04
C GLY A 78 8.05 1.52 -10.53
N TYR A 79 7.54 1.41 -9.30
CA TYR A 79 6.66 2.40 -8.67
C TYR A 79 7.46 3.36 -7.78
N VAL A 80 6.95 4.57 -7.58
CA VAL A 80 7.35 5.44 -6.48
C VAL A 80 6.46 5.12 -5.29
N ALA A 81 7.01 4.48 -4.26
CA ALA A 81 6.25 4.02 -3.11
C ALA A 81 6.51 4.88 -1.87
N PHE A 82 5.46 5.24 -1.14
CA PHE A 82 5.55 6.03 0.08
C PHE A 82 4.78 5.37 1.23
N ALA A 83 5.53 4.82 2.19
CA ALA A 83 4.96 4.30 3.42
C ALA A 83 4.60 5.45 4.36
N ALA A 84 3.31 5.59 4.65
CA ALA A 84 2.75 6.71 5.41
C ALA A 84 2.94 6.52 6.92
N ASP A 85 3.30 7.60 7.61
CA ASP A 85 3.23 7.68 9.06
C ASP A 85 1.81 8.09 9.50
N MET A 86 1.17 7.22 10.25
CA MET A 86 -0.19 7.45 10.75
C MET A 86 -0.24 7.89 12.22
N TYR A 87 0.94 7.97 12.90
CA TYR A 87 0.98 8.23 14.32
C TYR A 87 1.74 9.50 14.72
N GLY A 88 2.73 9.89 13.95
CA GLY A 88 3.63 11.00 14.21
C GLY A 88 5.07 10.52 14.50
N ASP A 89 6.04 11.38 14.20
CA ASP A 89 7.47 11.16 14.46
C ASP A 89 8.06 9.84 13.91
N GLY A 90 7.37 9.17 12.99
CA GLY A 90 7.77 7.87 12.45
C GLY A 90 7.69 6.74 13.46
N VAL A 91 6.83 6.87 14.47
CA VAL A 91 6.71 5.88 15.56
C VAL A 91 6.32 4.52 14.99
N SER A 92 7.06 3.50 15.43
CA SER A 92 6.71 2.09 15.26
C SER A 92 6.92 1.33 16.55
N THR A 93 6.18 0.23 16.74
CA THR A 93 6.26 -0.60 17.94
C THR A 93 6.01 -2.08 17.62
N THR A 94 6.48 -2.96 18.48
CA THR A 94 6.13 -4.38 18.51
C THR A 94 5.31 -4.74 19.76
N ASP A 95 5.08 -3.78 20.66
CA ASP A 95 4.23 -3.95 21.84
C ASP A 95 2.75 -3.77 21.46
N HIS A 96 1.93 -4.78 21.72
CA HIS A 96 0.50 -4.82 21.39
C HIS A 96 -0.28 -3.71 22.09
N ASN A 97 0.04 -3.41 23.35
CA ASN A 97 -0.66 -2.40 24.12
C ASN A 97 -0.34 -1.00 23.56
N LYS A 98 0.93 -0.77 23.23
CA LYS A 98 1.35 0.49 22.59
C LYS A 98 0.74 0.65 21.20
N ALA A 99 0.71 -0.39 20.39
CA ALA A 99 0.08 -0.38 19.07
C ALA A 99 -1.42 -0.05 19.18
N LYS A 100 -2.12 -0.68 20.16
CA LYS A 100 -3.53 -0.41 20.45
C LYS A 100 -3.76 1.04 20.88
N GLU A 101 -2.93 1.58 21.76
CA GLU A 101 -2.98 2.98 22.20
C GLU A 101 -2.86 3.93 21.00
N LEU A 102 -1.81 3.75 20.18
CA LEU A 102 -1.53 4.58 19.01
C LEU A 102 -2.68 4.53 17.98
N MET A 103 -3.16 3.33 17.66
CA MET A 103 -4.26 3.16 16.73
C MET A 103 -5.56 3.80 17.24
N THR A 104 -5.89 3.60 18.54
CA THR A 104 -7.10 4.17 19.15
C THR A 104 -7.06 5.71 19.20
N ALA A 105 -5.85 6.28 19.24
CA ALA A 105 -5.68 7.73 19.16
C ALA A 105 -6.06 8.32 17.80
N VAL A 106 -6.13 7.50 16.74
CA VAL A 106 -6.35 7.93 15.35
C VAL A 106 -7.65 7.40 14.76
N VAL A 107 -7.97 6.12 14.98
CA VAL A 107 -9.13 5.45 14.37
C VAL A 107 -10.45 6.14 14.73
N GLY A 108 -11.28 6.36 13.69
CA GLY A 108 -12.60 6.96 13.85
C GLY A 108 -12.59 8.47 14.14
N LYS A 109 -11.43 9.10 14.13
CA LYS A 109 -11.28 10.55 14.32
C LYS A 109 -10.98 11.26 13.00
N PRO A 110 -11.28 12.56 12.89
CA PRO A 110 -10.92 13.36 11.70
C PRO A 110 -9.45 13.27 11.33
N THR A 111 -8.57 13.20 12.33
CA THR A 111 -7.11 13.03 12.19
C THR A 111 -6.72 11.87 11.29
N MET A 112 -7.48 10.76 11.26
CA MET A 112 -7.21 9.64 10.37
C MET A 112 -7.34 10.08 8.90
N GLY A 113 -8.42 10.77 8.55
CA GLY A 113 -8.66 11.30 7.21
C GLY A 113 -7.63 12.36 6.81
N GLU A 114 -7.30 13.26 7.74
CA GLU A 114 -6.30 14.32 7.51
C GLU A 114 -4.90 13.74 7.27
N ARG A 115 -4.51 12.68 7.99
CA ARG A 115 -3.20 12.03 7.81
C ARG A 115 -3.09 11.22 6.52
N VAL A 116 -4.15 10.52 6.09
CA VAL A 116 -4.14 9.84 4.79
C VAL A 116 -4.04 10.85 3.64
N GLN A 117 -4.71 12.01 3.77
CA GLN A 117 -4.60 13.09 2.79
C GLN A 117 -3.20 13.72 2.78
N ALA A 118 -2.63 14.00 3.95
CA ALA A 118 -1.27 14.53 4.07
C ALA A 118 -0.21 13.60 3.44
N ALA A 119 -0.40 12.28 3.57
CA ALA A 119 0.47 11.30 2.93
C ALA A 119 0.33 11.32 1.39
N TYR A 120 -0.90 11.47 0.88
CA TYR A 120 -1.16 11.63 -0.55
C TYR A 120 -0.47 12.89 -1.10
N ASP A 121 -0.68 14.03 -0.43
CA ASP A 121 -0.07 15.29 -0.81
C ASP A 121 1.46 15.23 -0.78
N GLN A 122 2.02 14.53 0.20
CA GLN A 122 3.47 14.34 0.30
C GLN A 122 4.03 13.48 -0.83
N LEU A 123 3.36 12.38 -1.20
CA LEU A 123 3.79 11.54 -2.32
C LEU A 123 3.80 12.33 -3.63
N THR A 124 2.74 13.07 -3.95
CA THR A 124 2.64 13.87 -5.18
C THR A 124 3.64 15.04 -5.20
N LYS A 125 3.93 15.65 -4.04
CA LYS A 125 4.95 16.70 -3.88
C LYS A 125 6.39 16.24 -4.16
N THR A 126 6.67 14.95 -4.23
CA THR A 126 8.03 14.47 -4.54
C THR A 126 8.53 14.89 -5.93
N GLY A 127 7.61 15.20 -6.84
CA GLY A 127 7.90 15.50 -8.25
C GLY A 127 8.29 14.26 -9.07
N LEU A 128 8.32 13.05 -8.45
CA LEU A 128 8.70 11.79 -9.08
C LEU A 128 7.51 11.00 -9.62
N VAL A 129 6.29 11.38 -9.20
CA VAL A 129 5.05 10.65 -9.49
C VAL A 129 4.34 11.25 -10.70
N ASP A 130 3.83 10.38 -11.58
CA ASP A 130 2.78 10.73 -12.52
C ASP A 130 1.46 10.86 -11.77
N ASP A 131 1.01 12.09 -11.54
CA ASP A 131 -0.18 12.41 -10.75
C ASP A 131 -1.49 11.80 -11.33
N SER A 132 -1.47 11.41 -12.60
CA SER A 132 -2.57 10.68 -13.24
C SER A 132 -2.58 9.18 -12.93
N LYS A 133 -1.52 8.64 -12.29
CA LYS A 133 -1.29 7.24 -12.00
C LYS A 133 -0.93 7.01 -10.53
N VAL A 134 -1.87 7.31 -9.63
CA VAL A 134 -1.70 7.10 -8.19
C VAL A 134 -2.64 6.02 -7.70
N ALA A 135 -2.12 5.12 -6.86
CA ALA A 135 -2.89 4.11 -6.13
C ALA A 135 -2.50 4.09 -4.64
N ALA A 136 -3.27 3.39 -3.84
CA ALA A 136 -2.93 3.14 -2.45
C ALA A 136 -3.06 1.66 -2.10
N ILE A 137 -2.14 1.15 -1.29
CA ILE A 137 -2.30 -0.16 -0.65
C ILE A 137 -2.29 -0.01 0.85
N GLY A 138 -2.91 -0.92 1.56
CA GLY A 138 -2.91 -0.91 3.02
C GLY A 138 -3.06 -2.29 3.63
N PHE A 139 -2.45 -2.48 4.79
CA PHE A 139 -2.41 -3.72 5.55
C PHE A 139 -3.15 -3.53 6.88
N CYS A 140 -4.07 -4.42 7.26
CA CYS A 140 -4.82 -4.34 8.50
C CYS A 140 -5.51 -2.96 8.68
N PHE A 141 -5.11 -2.18 9.67
CA PHE A 141 -5.50 -0.77 9.87
C PHE A 141 -5.30 0.07 8.59
N GLY A 142 -4.19 -0.15 7.89
CA GLY A 142 -3.89 0.53 6.63
C GLY A 142 -4.87 0.22 5.51
N GLY A 143 -5.51 -0.94 5.52
CA GLY A 143 -6.58 -1.25 4.58
C GLY A 143 -7.77 -0.30 4.73
N ALA A 144 -8.14 0.05 5.96
CA ALA A 144 -9.14 1.09 6.24
C ALA A 144 -8.65 2.48 5.80
N CYS A 145 -7.36 2.80 5.99
CA CYS A 145 -6.76 4.06 5.54
C CYS A 145 -6.88 4.24 4.02
N SER A 146 -6.57 3.19 3.23
CA SER A 146 -6.68 3.23 1.77
C SER A 146 -8.13 3.43 1.31
N GLN A 147 -9.10 2.75 1.94
CA GLN A 147 -10.53 2.94 1.68
C GLN A 147 -10.97 4.37 2.00
N LEU A 148 -10.57 4.90 3.16
CA LEU A 148 -10.93 6.26 3.58
C LEU A 148 -10.41 7.32 2.61
N LEU A 149 -9.18 7.16 2.11
CA LEU A 149 -8.61 8.05 1.10
C LEU A 149 -9.41 8.01 -0.22
N ALA A 150 -9.82 6.82 -0.68
CA ALA A 150 -10.67 6.71 -1.86
C ALA A 150 -12.05 7.35 -1.64
N TYR A 151 -12.67 7.13 -0.47
CA TYR A 151 -13.97 7.70 -0.11
C TYR A 151 -13.95 9.22 0.03
N SER A 152 -12.78 9.83 0.29
CA SER A 152 -12.64 11.29 0.31
C SER A 152 -12.74 11.92 -1.08
N GLY A 153 -12.57 11.14 -2.14
CA GLY A 153 -12.54 11.60 -3.53
C GLY A 153 -11.13 11.90 -4.03
N ALA A 154 -10.09 11.47 -3.32
CA ALA A 154 -8.72 11.58 -3.82
C ALA A 154 -8.61 10.91 -5.21
N PRO A 155 -7.88 11.52 -6.16
CA PRO A 155 -7.83 11.05 -7.55
C PRO A 155 -6.95 9.80 -7.70
N LEU A 156 -7.38 8.71 -7.06
CA LEU A 156 -6.73 7.40 -7.12
C LEU A 156 -7.28 6.59 -8.29
N LYS A 157 -6.40 5.84 -8.99
CA LYS A 157 -6.81 4.82 -9.95
C LYS A 157 -7.38 3.58 -9.27
N GLY A 158 -6.86 3.22 -8.11
CA GLY A 158 -7.36 2.10 -7.34
C GLY A 158 -6.75 2.01 -5.95
N ILE A 159 -7.38 1.17 -5.13
CA ILE A 159 -6.85 0.80 -3.82
C ILE A 159 -6.76 -0.73 -3.67
N VAL A 160 -5.80 -1.18 -2.87
CA VAL A 160 -5.69 -2.59 -2.47
C VAL A 160 -5.69 -2.68 -0.96
N SER A 161 -6.60 -3.45 -0.41
CA SER A 161 -6.70 -3.72 1.03
C SER A 161 -6.29 -5.17 1.30
N PHE A 162 -5.18 -5.38 2.01
CA PHE A 162 -4.71 -6.68 2.45
C PHE A 162 -5.14 -6.92 3.90
N HIS A 163 -5.94 -7.95 4.15
CA HIS A 163 -6.49 -8.29 5.46
C HIS A 163 -6.95 -7.05 6.27
N GLY A 164 -7.53 -6.08 5.56
CA GLY A 164 -7.90 -4.81 6.13
C GLY A 164 -9.24 -4.83 6.85
N ALA A 165 -9.40 -3.93 7.82
CA ALA A 165 -10.73 -3.61 8.31
C ALA A 165 -11.57 -3.04 7.17
N LEU A 166 -12.83 -3.47 7.10
CA LEU A 166 -13.75 -3.08 6.02
C LEU A 166 -14.65 -1.93 6.49
N ILE A 167 -14.63 -0.84 5.75
CA ILE A 167 -15.49 0.33 6.01
C ILE A 167 -16.61 0.34 4.98
N PRO A 168 -17.88 0.08 5.36
CA PRO A 168 -19.00 0.22 4.44
C PRO A 168 -19.07 1.63 3.86
N ALA A 169 -19.21 1.73 2.54
CA ALA A 169 -19.26 3.01 1.84
C ALA A 169 -20.59 3.74 2.13
N SER A 170 -20.52 5.05 2.37
CA SER A 170 -21.70 5.90 2.40
C SER A 170 -22.11 6.33 0.98
N ALA A 171 -23.36 6.81 0.84
CA ALA A 171 -23.83 7.37 -0.43
C ALA A 171 -22.99 8.59 -0.89
N ASP A 172 -22.42 9.35 0.06
CA ASP A 172 -21.53 10.48 -0.24
C ASP A 172 -20.17 9.99 -0.74
N ALA A 173 -19.61 8.94 -0.10
CA ALA A 173 -18.39 8.28 -0.57
C ALA A 173 -18.56 7.73 -1.99
N ALA A 174 -19.69 7.09 -2.28
CA ALA A 174 -19.98 6.57 -3.62
C ALA A 174 -20.01 7.65 -4.71
N LYS A 175 -20.50 8.85 -4.38
CA LYS A 175 -20.52 9.98 -5.31
C LYS A 175 -19.13 10.57 -5.58
N LYS A 176 -18.24 10.54 -4.58
CA LYS A 176 -16.90 11.15 -4.65
C LYS A 176 -15.86 10.19 -5.21
N ASN A 177 -16.04 8.90 -5.01
CA ASN A 177 -15.04 7.90 -5.36
C ASN A 177 -14.75 7.82 -6.86
N GLN A 178 -13.46 7.73 -7.18
CA GLN A 178 -12.96 7.53 -8.55
C GLN A 178 -12.11 6.26 -8.68
N ALA A 179 -11.81 5.61 -7.55
CA ALA A 179 -10.92 4.46 -7.48
C ALA A 179 -11.66 3.14 -7.74
N LYS A 180 -10.96 2.17 -8.33
CA LYS A 180 -11.34 0.75 -8.28
C LYS A 180 -10.81 0.11 -6.99
N PHE A 181 -11.45 -0.97 -6.53
CA PHE A 181 -11.10 -1.62 -5.26
C PHE A 181 -10.67 -3.07 -5.48
N LEU A 182 -9.54 -3.45 -4.88
CA LEU A 182 -9.14 -4.83 -4.71
C LEU A 182 -9.05 -5.16 -3.22
N ILE A 183 -9.94 -6.01 -2.75
CA ILE A 183 -10.03 -6.42 -1.34
C ILE A 183 -9.56 -7.87 -1.22
N LEU A 184 -8.49 -8.09 -0.46
CA LEU A 184 -7.77 -9.35 -0.32
C LEU A 184 -7.85 -9.80 1.14
N GLN A 185 -8.76 -10.74 1.45
CA GLN A 185 -9.15 -11.06 2.82
C GLN A 185 -8.85 -12.51 3.18
N GLY A 186 -8.46 -12.76 4.43
CA GLY A 186 -8.39 -14.11 4.97
C GLY A 186 -9.79 -14.69 5.20
N ALA A 187 -10.03 -15.92 4.72
CA ALA A 187 -11.34 -16.56 4.90
C ALA A 187 -11.67 -16.83 6.37
N LEU A 188 -10.65 -17.05 7.18
CA LEU A 188 -10.76 -17.36 8.62
C LEU A 188 -10.38 -16.18 9.50
N ASP A 189 -10.40 -14.94 8.97
CA ASP A 189 -10.04 -13.73 9.71
C ASP A 189 -11.11 -13.41 10.78
N PRO A 190 -10.81 -13.58 12.09
CA PRO A 190 -11.79 -13.33 13.15
C PRO A 190 -12.01 -11.85 13.43
N LEU A 191 -11.09 -10.96 12.98
CA LEU A 191 -11.20 -9.53 13.15
C LEU A 191 -12.13 -8.89 12.11
N VAL A 192 -12.45 -9.63 11.04
CA VAL A 192 -13.41 -9.21 10.00
C VAL A 192 -14.54 -10.26 9.89
N PRO A 193 -15.49 -10.26 10.83
CA PRO A 193 -16.56 -11.24 10.88
C PRO A 193 -17.47 -11.15 9.66
N GLU A 194 -18.21 -12.22 9.38
CA GLU A 194 -19.10 -12.33 8.21
C GLU A 194 -20.06 -11.15 8.09
N ALA A 195 -20.66 -10.71 9.20
CA ALA A 195 -21.57 -9.57 9.19
C ALA A 195 -20.90 -8.28 8.68
N ALA A 196 -19.64 -8.04 9.03
CA ALA A 196 -18.89 -6.88 8.54
C ALA A 196 -18.58 -7.02 7.04
N ARG A 197 -18.21 -8.22 6.58
CA ARG A 197 -18.01 -8.52 5.15
C ARG A 197 -19.27 -8.28 4.34
N MET A 198 -20.39 -8.80 4.81
CA MET A 198 -21.69 -8.63 4.13
C MET A 198 -22.14 -7.17 4.09
N ALA A 199 -21.97 -6.42 5.18
CA ALA A 199 -22.30 -4.99 5.23
C ALA A 199 -21.43 -4.18 4.25
N PHE A 200 -20.13 -4.49 4.17
CA PHE A 200 -19.22 -3.89 3.20
C PHE A 200 -19.65 -4.19 1.76
N LEU A 201 -19.79 -5.46 1.38
CA LEU A 201 -20.15 -5.87 0.02
C LEU A 201 -21.48 -5.24 -0.40
N LYS A 202 -22.49 -5.26 0.46
CA LYS A 202 -23.78 -4.60 0.22
C LYS A 202 -23.58 -3.11 -0.10
N SER A 203 -22.74 -2.40 0.68
CA SER A 203 -22.50 -0.97 0.43
C SER A 203 -21.77 -0.70 -0.88
N MET A 204 -20.86 -1.61 -1.29
CA MET A 204 -20.17 -1.52 -2.58
C MET A 204 -21.12 -1.71 -3.75
N ASP A 205 -22.03 -2.70 -3.67
CA ASP A 205 -23.06 -2.96 -4.69
C ASP A 205 -24.06 -1.79 -4.80
N GLU A 206 -24.59 -1.32 -3.68
CA GLU A 206 -25.51 -0.18 -3.63
C GLU A 206 -24.87 1.11 -4.16
N GLY A 207 -23.58 1.32 -3.85
CA GLY A 207 -22.78 2.45 -4.33
C GLY A 207 -22.28 2.29 -5.76
N LYS A 208 -22.47 1.14 -6.40
CA LYS A 208 -21.99 0.79 -7.75
C LYS A 208 -20.48 0.98 -7.92
N PHE A 209 -19.72 0.57 -6.90
CA PHE A 209 -18.27 0.58 -6.97
C PHE A 209 -17.76 -0.50 -7.94
N ASP A 210 -16.66 -0.22 -8.62
CA ASP A 210 -15.88 -1.23 -9.33
C ASP A 210 -14.96 -1.91 -8.32
N TYR A 211 -15.24 -3.17 -7.95
CA TYR A 211 -14.49 -3.87 -6.93
C TYR A 211 -14.29 -5.37 -7.21
N GLN A 212 -13.21 -5.90 -6.69
CA GLN A 212 -12.94 -7.33 -6.59
C GLN A 212 -12.78 -7.68 -5.11
N PHE A 213 -13.42 -8.75 -4.65
CA PHE A 213 -13.25 -9.29 -3.29
C PHE A 213 -12.75 -10.72 -3.38
N VAL A 214 -11.53 -10.96 -2.87
CA VAL A 214 -10.87 -12.26 -2.89
C VAL A 214 -10.73 -12.76 -1.47
N SER A 215 -11.19 -13.98 -1.21
CA SER A 215 -11.11 -14.65 0.08
C SER A 215 -10.14 -15.83 0.00
N TYR A 216 -9.07 -15.79 0.80
CA TYR A 216 -8.03 -16.83 0.82
C TYR A 216 -8.35 -17.88 1.88
N SER A 217 -8.63 -19.12 1.43
CA SER A 217 -8.89 -20.25 2.31
C SER A 217 -7.71 -20.52 3.26
N GLY A 218 -8.01 -20.81 4.53
CA GLY A 218 -7.00 -21.10 5.55
C GLY A 218 -6.20 -19.90 6.06
N ALA A 219 -6.36 -18.72 5.47
CA ALA A 219 -5.70 -17.50 5.95
C ALA A 219 -6.53 -16.82 7.04
N VAL A 220 -5.84 -16.36 8.10
CA VAL A 220 -6.36 -15.54 9.19
C VAL A 220 -5.95 -14.08 9.00
N HIS A 221 -6.13 -13.22 10.01
CA HIS A 221 -5.67 -11.84 9.96
C HIS A 221 -4.14 -11.75 9.83
N ALA A 222 -3.63 -10.65 9.24
CA ALA A 222 -2.20 -10.39 9.02
C ALA A 222 -1.45 -11.45 8.18
N PHE A 223 -2.15 -12.20 7.31
CA PHE A 223 -1.56 -13.29 6.51
C PHE A 223 -0.41 -12.84 5.60
N MET A 224 -0.29 -11.55 5.30
CA MET A 224 0.79 -10.96 4.50
C MET A 224 2.09 -10.76 5.26
N ASN A 225 2.05 -10.75 6.61
CA ASN A 225 3.20 -10.36 7.43
C ASN A 225 3.89 -11.57 8.07
N PRO A 226 5.14 -11.91 7.69
CA PRO A 226 5.88 -12.99 8.34
C PRO A 226 6.05 -12.82 9.85
N GLY A 227 6.04 -11.58 10.35
CA GLY A 227 6.09 -11.29 11.78
C GLY A 227 4.82 -11.64 12.56
N ALA A 228 3.71 -11.96 11.88
CA ALA A 228 2.44 -12.30 12.52
C ALA A 228 2.51 -13.58 13.35
N ASP A 229 3.35 -14.55 12.97
CA ASP A 229 3.53 -15.78 13.74
C ASP A 229 4.20 -15.52 15.09
N LYS A 230 5.16 -14.57 15.13
CA LYS A 230 5.75 -14.13 16.39
C LYS A 230 4.72 -13.38 17.24
N ALA A 231 3.95 -12.47 16.64
CA ALA A 231 2.89 -11.75 17.36
C ALA A 231 1.86 -12.71 17.97
N ARG A 232 1.50 -13.78 17.25
CA ARG A 232 0.62 -14.85 17.77
C ARG A 232 1.27 -15.58 18.93
N ALA A 233 2.54 -15.95 18.83
CA ALA A 233 3.27 -16.60 19.92
C ALA A 233 3.39 -15.72 21.17
N ASP A 234 3.42 -14.39 20.98
CA ASP A 234 3.44 -13.39 22.04
C ASP A 234 2.00 -13.09 22.59
N GLY A 235 0.98 -13.83 22.18
CA GLY A 235 -0.39 -13.78 22.73
C GLY A 235 -1.39 -12.97 21.92
N LEU A 236 -1.10 -12.59 20.67
CA LEU A 236 -2.06 -11.94 19.78
C LEU A 236 -2.85 -13.00 18.98
N ASP A 237 -4.01 -13.37 19.47
CA ASP A 237 -4.84 -14.38 18.83
C ASP A 237 -5.44 -13.89 17.49
N GLY A 238 -5.75 -14.86 16.62
CA GLY A 238 -6.44 -14.58 15.36
C GLY A 238 -5.56 -14.02 14.24
N VAL A 239 -4.26 -13.90 14.46
CA VAL A 239 -3.27 -13.50 13.45
C VAL A 239 -2.34 -14.64 13.07
N GLY A 240 -1.76 -14.58 11.87
CA GLY A 240 -0.78 -15.58 11.44
C GLY A 240 -0.37 -15.38 9.98
N TYR A 241 0.89 -15.68 9.69
CA TYR A 241 1.42 -15.64 8.34
C TYR A 241 0.92 -16.84 7.52
N ASN A 242 0.54 -16.59 6.27
CA ASN A 242 0.22 -17.66 5.31
C ASN A 242 0.98 -17.37 4.01
N PRO A 243 2.12 -18.05 3.77
CA PRO A 243 3.00 -17.76 2.64
C PRO A 243 2.32 -17.94 1.28
N GLU A 244 1.43 -18.92 1.14
CA GLU A 244 0.73 -19.16 -0.13
C GLU A 244 -0.31 -18.05 -0.41
N ALA A 245 -1.12 -17.72 0.60
CA ALA A 245 -2.07 -16.62 0.48
C ALA A 245 -1.36 -15.28 0.23
N ALA A 246 -0.24 -15.05 0.91
CA ALA A 246 0.57 -13.84 0.74
C ALA A 246 1.14 -13.72 -0.68
N ALA A 247 1.68 -14.80 -1.24
CA ALA A 247 2.20 -14.82 -2.61
C ALA A 247 1.09 -14.54 -3.63
N ARG A 248 -0.05 -15.25 -3.52
CA ARG A 248 -1.22 -15.07 -4.39
C ARG A 248 -1.78 -13.65 -4.32
N ALA A 249 -1.90 -13.11 -3.11
CA ALA A 249 -2.42 -11.76 -2.89
C ALA A 249 -1.50 -10.68 -3.50
N TRP A 250 -0.18 -10.84 -3.37
CA TRP A 250 0.78 -9.93 -3.96
C TRP A 250 0.78 -9.98 -5.50
N GLU A 251 0.64 -11.16 -6.08
CA GLU A 251 0.49 -11.34 -7.53
C GLU A 251 -0.82 -10.72 -8.03
N GLN A 252 -1.93 -10.94 -7.32
CA GLN A 252 -3.23 -10.35 -7.68
C GLN A 252 -3.17 -8.82 -7.67
N MET A 253 -2.49 -8.21 -6.71
CA MET A 253 -2.24 -6.77 -6.71
C MET A 253 -1.47 -6.33 -7.96
N GLN A 254 -0.43 -7.07 -8.37
CA GLN A 254 0.35 -6.71 -9.56
C GLN A 254 -0.50 -6.79 -10.85
N ILE A 255 -1.39 -7.78 -10.95
CA ILE A 255 -2.35 -7.90 -12.06
C ILE A 255 -3.30 -6.70 -12.06
N PHE A 256 -3.85 -6.36 -10.90
CA PHE A 256 -4.72 -5.20 -10.73
C PHE A 256 -4.01 -3.88 -11.08
N PHE A 257 -2.75 -3.72 -10.68
CA PHE A 257 -1.98 -2.53 -11.03
C PHE A 257 -1.70 -2.40 -12.53
N LYS A 258 -1.50 -3.52 -13.24
CA LYS A 258 -1.43 -3.50 -14.71
C LYS A 258 -2.74 -3.05 -15.34
N GLU A 259 -3.88 -3.44 -14.77
CA GLU A 259 -5.20 -3.01 -15.24
C GLU A 259 -5.42 -1.51 -15.05
N ILE A 260 -5.12 -0.97 -13.86
CA ILE A 260 -5.45 0.42 -13.53
C ILE A 260 -4.44 1.47 -14.01
N PHE A 261 -3.22 1.05 -14.31
CA PHE A 261 -2.17 1.96 -14.78
C PHE A 261 -1.89 1.86 -16.30
N GLY A 262 -2.30 0.79 -16.94
CA GLY A 262 -2.14 0.55 -18.37
C GLY A 262 -0.77 0.01 -18.71
#